data_4de96634fd44d42ae5484234f72d783d
#
_entry.id   4de96634fd44d42ae5484234f72d783d
#
_cell.length_a   1.000
_cell.length_b   1.000
_cell.length_c   1.000
_cell.angle_alpha   90.00
_cell.angle_beta   90.00
_cell.angle_gamma   90.00
#
_symmetry.space_group_name_H-M   'P 1'
#
loop_
_entity.id
_entity.type
_entity.pdbx_description
1 polymer ?
#
loop_
_entity_poly.entity_id
_entity_poly.type
_entity_poly.pdbx_seq_one_letter_code
_entity_poly.pdbx_strand_id
1 'polypeptide(L)'
;MDTQGSTFGMETGSKMKSNPVHSVGKNLKDESRVKAELALKKAERRVSSDRRKGRDRRKSDARRVGTSIDPMNIYLREMGSQSLLSHVEEVELARMIEEGETRVQHAVLRVTPGISALNDLADKLFTGKVRIGTVLRGVSENDDKHLQAIKDEFLERIEKANELDDHRSQLFQELKDIAGVSAEEERLVKEILDVGEDISALFIEYRLCSKGILSVADAVKELSLKFKKVKVVAQQREMLAVRRQALAGETQVPTPGEIEQHIALELAETIGVCWQTFDDILQEIELGREMAKQAKESLVRSNLRLVISVSKKFLNRGLQLPDLIQEGNIGLMKAVEKYDYTRGYKFSTYATWWIRQAITRGIADQGRTIRLPVHMIETINRMLRYSKDFQRLESREPSPDELAEQLGTDVEKVHMALKTAKDAISLDAPVGDEEDTLLSDFVEDHAHPDPQEASVTQSLKRCLCKVMDSLSPREAKVLRMRYGIEVGCDHTLEEVGQCFSVTRERIRQIEAQAIKKLRHPTRSRELSTFMTD
;
A
#
# COMPACT_ATOMS: atom_id res chain seq x y z
N MET A 1 50.44 -39.90 -29.08
CA MET A 1 49.97 -41.30 -29.16
C MET A 1 48.54 -41.17 -29.64
N ASP A 2 48.43 -41.16 -30.98
CA ASP A 2 48.09 -42.31 -31.81
C ASP A 2 46.62 -42.67 -31.67
N THR A 3 45.81 -42.77 -32.65
CA THR A 3 45.91 -42.96 -34.12
C THR A 3 44.46 -43.21 -34.62
N GLN A 4 44.26 -42.79 -35.86
CA GLN A 4 43.57 -43.50 -36.95
C GLN A 4 42.07 -43.76 -36.83
N GLY A 5 41.21 -43.52 -37.81
CA GLY A 5 41.45 -43.49 -39.28
C GLY A 5 40.42 -44.37 -39.97
N SER A 6 40.17 -44.04 -41.20
CA SER A 6 39.66 -44.80 -42.36
C SER A 6 38.17 -44.51 -42.71
N THR A 7 37.86 -43.79 -43.76
CA THR A 7 38.02 -44.00 -45.25
C THR A 7 37.37 -45.27 -45.80
N PHE A 8 36.51 -45.05 -46.77
CA PHE A 8 36.31 -45.78 -48.05
C PHE A 8 34.94 -45.32 -48.60
N GLY A 9 34.73 -44.82 -49.78
CA GLY A 9 35.48 -44.94 -51.04
C GLY A 9 34.51 -45.24 -52.18
N MET A 10 34.57 -44.41 -53.18
CA MET A 10 34.56 -44.76 -54.65
C MET A 10 33.31 -45.51 -55.17
N GLU A 11 32.87 -45.32 -56.38
CA GLU A 11 33.32 -44.87 -57.71
C GLU A 11 32.07 -44.78 -58.63
N THR A 12 32.01 -44.04 -59.58
CA THR A 12 32.39 -43.84 -61.02
C THR A 12 31.07 -43.72 -61.82
N GLY A 13 30.96 -42.99 -62.84
CA GLY A 13 31.71 -42.58 -63.98
C GLY A 13 30.84 -41.87 -65.03
N SER A 14 31.44 -40.88 -65.60
CA SER A 14 31.58 -40.54 -67.01
C SER A 14 30.43 -40.70 -68.02
N LYS A 15 30.05 -39.60 -68.68
CA LYS A 15 30.29 -39.36 -70.11
C LYS A 15 29.89 -37.96 -70.58
N MET A 16 30.88 -37.27 -71.17
CA MET A 16 30.74 -36.05 -71.97
C MET A 16 29.89 -36.29 -73.22
N LYS A 17 29.13 -35.25 -73.62
CA LYS A 17 29.04 -34.82 -75.05
C LYS A 17 28.72 -33.34 -75.16
N SER A 18 29.41 -32.70 -76.08
CA SER A 18 29.59 -31.32 -76.48
C SER A 18 28.39 -30.66 -77.14
N ASN A 19 28.25 -29.34 -76.83
CA ASN A 19 27.72 -28.15 -77.53
C ASN A 19 26.85 -28.29 -78.80
N PRO A 20 25.95 -27.31 -79.10
CA PRO A 20 26.38 -25.93 -79.39
C PRO A 20 25.40 -24.80 -78.86
N VAL A 21 26.06 -23.65 -78.78
CA VAL A 21 25.55 -22.31 -78.51
C VAL A 21 24.59 -21.83 -79.63
N HIS A 22 23.40 -21.30 -79.32
CA HIS A 22 22.87 -20.03 -79.74
C HIS A 22 21.32 -19.94 -79.52
N SER A 23 20.86 -18.72 -79.08
CA SER A 23 19.49 -18.24 -79.10
C SER A 23 18.54 -18.66 -77.99
N VAL A 24 18.81 -18.26 -76.75
CA VAL A 24 17.75 -18.16 -75.72
C VAL A 24 18.01 -16.91 -74.83
N GLY A 25 18.10 -15.74 -75.44
CA GLY A 25 18.31 -14.47 -74.72
C GLY A 25 17.09 -13.56 -74.63
N LYS A 26 15.96 -13.92 -75.27
CA LYS A 26 14.74 -13.06 -75.26
C LYS A 26 13.57 -13.57 -74.43
N ASN A 27 13.46 -14.84 -74.17
CA ASN A 27 12.29 -15.37 -73.42
C ASN A 27 12.45 -15.29 -71.87
N LEU A 28 13.66 -15.17 -71.31
CA LEU A 28 13.88 -15.07 -69.88
C LEU A 28 13.56 -13.73 -69.27
N LYS A 29 13.57 -12.65 -70.08
CA LYS A 29 13.14 -11.29 -69.63
C LYS A 29 11.63 -11.14 -69.59
N ASP A 30 10.89 -11.80 -70.45
CA ASP A 30 9.43 -11.75 -70.48
C ASP A 30 8.81 -12.63 -69.40
N GLU A 31 9.38 -13.83 -69.12
CA GLU A 31 8.92 -14.66 -68.00
C GLU A 31 9.17 -14.03 -66.63
N SER A 32 10.28 -13.33 -66.44
CA SER A 32 10.55 -12.61 -65.19
C SER A 32 9.63 -11.40 -65.01
N ARG A 33 9.28 -10.70 -66.10
CA ARG A 33 8.28 -9.61 -66.08
C ARG A 33 6.85 -10.11 -65.76
N VAL A 34 6.45 -11.22 -66.38
CA VAL A 34 5.12 -11.82 -66.14
C VAL A 34 5.04 -12.37 -64.69
N LYS A 35 6.13 -12.98 -64.17
CA LYS A 35 6.18 -13.40 -62.75
C LYS A 35 6.18 -12.22 -61.80
N ALA A 36 6.85 -11.11 -62.14
CA ALA A 36 6.81 -9.90 -61.31
C ALA A 36 5.42 -9.25 -61.32
N GLU A 37 4.75 -9.15 -62.47
CA GLU A 37 3.36 -8.63 -62.54
C GLU A 37 2.35 -9.53 -61.84
N LEU A 38 2.48 -10.85 -61.91
CA LEU A 38 1.67 -11.78 -61.16
C LEU A 38 1.90 -11.71 -59.63
N ALA A 39 3.14 -11.46 -59.22
CA ALA A 39 3.48 -11.20 -57.83
C ALA A 39 2.88 -9.88 -57.31
N LEU A 40 2.95 -8.79 -58.13
CA LEU A 40 2.34 -7.53 -57.81
C LEU A 40 0.81 -7.64 -57.70
N LYS A 41 0.15 -8.30 -58.68
CA LYS A 41 -1.31 -8.55 -58.61
C LYS A 41 -1.73 -9.45 -57.44
N LYS A 42 -0.86 -10.42 -57.03
CA LYS A 42 -1.09 -11.21 -55.80
C LYS A 42 -0.89 -10.35 -54.54
N ALA A 43 0.09 -9.46 -54.49
CA ALA A 43 0.31 -8.54 -53.40
C ALA A 43 -0.86 -7.55 -53.27
N GLU A 44 -1.33 -6.95 -54.36
CA GLU A 44 -2.49 -6.06 -54.38
C GLU A 44 -3.79 -6.77 -53.97
N ARG A 45 -4.00 -8.04 -54.38
CA ARG A 45 -5.13 -8.86 -53.89
C ARG A 45 -5.03 -9.15 -52.40
N ARG A 46 -3.82 -9.38 -51.85
CA ARG A 46 -3.62 -9.55 -50.40
C ARG A 46 -3.91 -8.26 -49.64
N VAL A 47 -3.44 -7.12 -50.11
CA VAL A 47 -3.69 -5.82 -49.50
C VAL A 47 -5.18 -5.45 -49.57
N SER A 48 -5.88 -5.77 -50.67
CA SER A 48 -7.32 -5.55 -50.77
C SER A 48 -8.15 -6.47 -49.90
N SER A 49 -7.73 -7.75 -49.70
CA SER A 49 -8.40 -8.70 -48.81
C SER A 49 -8.18 -8.36 -47.34
N ASP A 50 -7.00 -7.87 -46.96
CA ASP A 50 -6.72 -7.40 -45.61
C ASP A 50 -7.46 -6.10 -45.26
N ARG A 51 -7.62 -5.16 -46.25
CA ARG A 51 -8.46 -3.99 -46.05
C ARG A 51 -9.94 -4.34 -45.83
N ARG A 52 -10.48 -5.35 -46.52
CA ARG A 52 -11.85 -5.81 -46.30
C ARG A 52 -12.02 -6.50 -44.94
N LYS A 53 -11.08 -7.38 -44.52
CA LYS A 53 -11.11 -7.99 -43.19
C LYS A 53 -10.95 -6.97 -42.06
N GLY A 54 -10.10 -5.94 -42.23
CA GLY A 54 -9.96 -4.85 -41.28
C GLY A 54 -11.22 -3.97 -41.15
N ARG A 55 -11.96 -3.78 -42.26
CA ARG A 55 -13.22 -3.02 -42.24
C ARG A 55 -14.37 -3.79 -41.59
N ASP A 56 -14.47 -5.09 -41.78
CA ASP A 56 -15.49 -5.93 -41.15
C ASP A 56 -15.22 -6.14 -39.67
N ARG A 57 -13.96 -6.28 -39.24
CA ARG A 57 -13.61 -6.29 -37.81
C ARG A 57 -13.96 -4.97 -37.12
N ARG A 58 -13.66 -3.82 -37.73
CA ARG A 58 -14.04 -2.51 -37.17
C ARG A 58 -15.55 -2.30 -37.12
N LYS A 59 -16.33 -2.87 -38.04
CA LYS A 59 -17.80 -2.82 -37.98
C LYS A 59 -18.40 -3.79 -36.96
N SER A 60 -17.80 -4.96 -36.77
CA SER A 60 -18.22 -5.92 -35.72
C SER A 60 -17.87 -5.39 -34.32
N ASP A 61 -16.70 -4.75 -34.17
CA ASP A 61 -16.30 -4.13 -32.91
C ASP A 61 -17.13 -2.86 -32.61
N ALA A 62 -17.48 -2.06 -33.63
CA ALA A 62 -18.38 -0.91 -33.46
C ALA A 62 -19.83 -1.33 -33.07
N ARG A 63 -20.30 -2.49 -33.50
CA ARG A 63 -21.62 -3.02 -33.07
C ARG A 63 -21.60 -3.68 -31.69
N ARG A 64 -20.44 -4.18 -31.22
CA ARG A 64 -20.26 -4.71 -29.86
C ARG A 64 -20.02 -3.63 -28.81
N VAL A 65 -19.65 -2.43 -29.21
CA VAL A 65 -19.38 -1.27 -28.31
C VAL A 65 -20.68 -0.70 -27.69
N GLY A 66 -21.86 -1.20 -28.10
CA GLY A 66 -23.16 -0.62 -27.67
C GLY A 66 -23.76 -1.16 -26.37
N THR A 67 -23.22 -2.20 -25.70
CA THR A 67 -23.97 -2.85 -24.59
C THR A 67 -23.15 -3.42 -23.44
N SER A 68 -21.86 -3.23 -23.35
CA SER A 68 -21.10 -3.68 -22.18
C SER A 68 -20.70 -2.49 -21.31
N ILE A 69 -21.47 -2.24 -20.27
CA ILE A 69 -21.17 -1.32 -19.14
C ILE A 69 -20.11 -1.97 -18.22
N ASP A 70 -19.30 -2.87 -18.72
CA ASP A 70 -18.23 -3.49 -17.95
C ASP A 70 -17.13 -2.44 -17.69
N PRO A 71 -16.89 -2.04 -16.43
CA PRO A 71 -15.89 -1.05 -16.06
C PRO A 71 -14.49 -1.40 -16.56
N MET A 72 -14.19 -2.71 -16.68
CA MET A 72 -12.93 -3.19 -17.18
C MET A 72 -12.70 -2.86 -18.66
N ASN A 73 -13.74 -2.98 -19.48
CA ASN A 73 -13.68 -2.61 -20.89
C ASN A 73 -13.50 -1.11 -21.09
N ILE A 74 -14.11 -0.28 -20.23
CA ILE A 74 -13.93 1.18 -20.23
C ILE A 74 -12.48 1.51 -19.90
N TYR A 75 -11.95 0.95 -18.80
CA TYR A 75 -10.57 1.14 -18.38
C TYR A 75 -9.56 0.74 -19.48
N LEU A 76 -9.72 -0.44 -20.07
CA LEU A 76 -8.84 -0.91 -21.16
C LEU A 76 -8.89 -0.01 -22.40
N ARG A 77 -10.04 0.58 -22.71
CA ARG A 77 -10.21 1.50 -23.83
C ARG A 77 -9.54 2.85 -23.55
N GLU A 78 -9.75 3.43 -22.38
CA GLU A 78 -9.13 4.70 -21.97
C GLU A 78 -7.61 4.58 -21.95
N MET A 79 -7.11 3.51 -21.38
CA MET A 79 -5.68 3.23 -21.33
C MET A 79 -5.10 2.96 -22.73
N GLY A 80 -5.88 2.34 -23.64
CA GLY A 80 -5.47 2.11 -25.04
C GLY A 80 -5.33 3.39 -25.85
N SER A 81 -5.96 4.50 -25.42
CA SER A 81 -5.87 5.80 -26.08
C SER A 81 -4.61 6.60 -25.71
N GLN A 82 -3.91 6.24 -24.62
CA GLN A 82 -2.71 6.93 -24.18
C GLN A 82 -1.52 6.64 -25.11
N SER A 83 -0.76 7.69 -25.44
CA SER A 83 0.48 7.58 -26.22
C SER A 83 1.57 6.87 -25.39
N LEU A 84 2.42 6.10 -26.08
CA LEU A 84 3.62 5.55 -25.47
C LEU A 84 4.70 6.62 -25.44
N LEU A 85 5.44 6.71 -24.33
CA LEU A 85 6.59 7.60 -24.19
C LEU A 85 7.83 7.01 -24.85
N SER A 86 8.62 7.88 -25.46
CA SER A 86 10.00 7.58 -25.83
C SER A 86 10.91 7.66 -24.59
N HIS A 87 12.10 7.09 -24.67
CA HIS A 87 13.07 7.17 -23.56
C HIS A 87 13.46 8.61 -23.21
N VAL A 88 13.49 9.51 -24.19
CA VAL A 88 13.78 10.94 -23.98
C VAL A 88 12.68 11.59 -23.16
N GLU A 89 11.42 11.35 -23.51
CA GLU A 89 10.27 11.87 -22.78
C GLU A 89 10.17 11.28 -21.35
N GLU A 90 10.57 9.99 -21.13
CA GLU A 90 10.67 9.41 -19.79
C GLU A 90 11.67 10.19 -18.92
N VAL A 91 12.83 10.54 -19.48
CA VAL A 91 13.88 11.31 -18.80
C VAL A 91 13.43 12.75 -18.53
N GLU A 92 12.75 13.40 -19.50
CA GLU A 92 12.21 14.75 -19.32
C GLU A 92 11.17 14.81 -18.19
N LEU A 93 10.24 13.86 -18.15
CA LEU A 93 9.27 13.77 -17.06
C LEU A 93 9.95 13.52 -15.71
N ALA A 94 10.98 12.66 -15.68
CA ALA A 94 11.75 12.41 -14.46
C ALA A 94 12.50 13.66 -13.98
N ARG A 95 13.03 14.48 -14.89
CA ARG A 95 13.63 15.80 -14.55
C ARG A 95 12.58 16.77 -14.01
N MET A 96 11.41 16.83 -14.62
CA MET A 96 10.32 17.69 -14.13
C MET A 96 9.87 17.28 -12.71
N ILE A 97 9.84 15.96 -12.41
CA ILE A 97 9.56 15.49 -11.05
C ILE A 97 10.63 15.98 -10.09
N GLU A 98 11.89 15.82 -10.44
CA GLU A 98 13.02 16.25 -9.64
C GLU A 98 13.03 17.77 -9.43
N GLU A 99 12.85 18.55 -10.49
CA GLU A 99 12.79 20.01 -10.43
C GLU A 99 11.66 20.50 -9.53
N GLY A 100 10.46 19.88 -9.66
CA GLY A 100 9.33 20.20 -8.80
C GLY A 100 9.59 19.85 -7.32
N GLU A 101 10.19 18.69 -7.03
CA GLU A 101 10.57 18.29 -5.67
C GLU A 101 11.67 19.20 -5.09
N THR A 102 12.65 19.60 -5.89
CA THR A 102 13.73 20.51 -5.49
C THR A 102 13.18 21.92 -5.20
N ARG A 103 12.25 22.43 -6.02
CA ARG A 103 11.57 23.71 -5.74
C ARG A 103 10.84 23.68 -4.41
N VAL A 104 10.09 22.61 -4.13
CA VAL A 104 9.40 22.45 -2.84
C VAL A 104 10.40 22.39 -1.69
N GLN A 105 11.48 21.63 -1.84
CA GLN A 105 12.54 21.53 -0.83
C GLN A 105 13.15 22.90 -0.55
N HIS A 106 13.53 23.63 -1.58
CA HIS A 106 14.15 24.95 -1.48
C HIS A 106 13.21 25.94 -0.79
N ALA A 107 11.94 25.99 -1.20
CA ALA A 107 10.95 26.87 -0.61
C ALA A 107 10.65 26.54 0.87
N VAL A 108 10.59 25.24 1.22
CA VAL A 108 10.34 24.77 2.60
C VAL A 108 11.53 25.09 3.52
N LEU A 109 12.77 25.02 3.03
CA LEU A 109 13.97 25.29 3.83
C LEU A 109 14.22 26.78 4.08
N ARG A 110 13.56 27.67 3.36
CA ARG A 110 13.60 29.11 3.62
C ARG A 110 12.84 29.54 4.88
N VAL A 111 11.99 28.66 5.44
CA VAL A 111 11.15 28.96 6.60
C VAL A 111 11.60 28.17 7.84
N THR A 112 11.48 28.77 9.03
CA THR A 112 11.86 28.15 10.33
C THR A 112 11.22 26.77 10.56
N PRO A 113 9.95 26.50 10.23
CA PRO A 113 9.40 25.15 10.35
C PRO A 113 10.13 24.09 9.51
N GLY A 114 10.75 24.48 8.39
CA GLY A 114 11.59 23.59 7.59
C GLY A 114 12.86 23.18 8.32
N ILE A 115 13.52 24.12 9.01
CA ILE A 115 14.73 23.89 9.80
C ILE A 115 14.41 23.05 11.04
N SER A 116 13.30 23.34 11.73
CA SER A 116 12.82 22.53 12.85
C SER A 116 12.60 21.06 12.44
N ALA A 117 12.06 20.81 11.26
CA ALA A 117 11.89 19.46 10.74
C ALA A 117 13.23 18.78 10.38
N LEU A 118 14.23 19.54 9.92
CA LEU A 118 15.59 19.01 9.73
C LEU A 118 16.23 18.61 11.07
N ASN A 119 16.02 19.39 12.13
CA ASN A 119 16.49 19.07 13.48
C ASN A 119 15.84 17.78 14.00
N ASP A 120 14.53 17.62 13.82
CA ASP A 120 13.84 16.37 14.15
C ASP A 120 14.40 15.15 13.36
N LEU A 121 14.83 15.36 12.13
CA LEU A 121 15.49 14.31 11.32
C LEU A 121 16.91 14.04 11.83
N ALA A 122 17.67 15.08 12.19
CA ALA A 122 18.99 14.93 12.77
C ALA A 122 18.96 14.12 14.06
N ASP A 123 18.03 14.40 14.96
CA ASP A 123 17.83 13.65 16.21
C ASP A 123 17.52 12.18 15.96
N LYS A 124 16.66 11.88 14.97
CA LYS A 124 16.35 10.51 14.56
C LYS A 124 17.53 9.79 13.93
N LEU A 125 18.37 10.50 13.17
CA LEU A 125 19.62 9.98 12.60
C LEU A 125 20.67 9.74 13.69
N PHE A 126 20.80 10.67 14.65
CA PHE A 126 21.74 10.55 15.77
C PHE A 126 21.37 9.37 16.68
N THR A 127 20.09 9.22 17.02
CA THR A 127 19.59 8.11 17.85
C THR A 127 19.54 6.76 17.10
N GLY A 128 19.92 6.71 15.81
CA GLY A 128 19.91 5.48 15.00
C GLY A 128 18.52 4.94 14.66
N LYS A 129 17.45 5.69 14.95
CA LYS A 129 16.06 5.30 14.63
C LYS A 129 15.78 5.29 13.12
N VAL A 130 16.51 6.10 12.37
CA VAL A 130 16.37 6.24 10.92
C VAL A 130 17.75 6.13 10.26
N ARG A 131 17.82 5.44 9.12
CA ARG A 131 19.07 5.32 8.33
C ARG A 131 19.17 6.47 7.33
N ILE A 132 20.38 6.94 7.07
CA ILE A 132 20.64 8.06 6.14
C ILE A 132 20.10 7.77 4.72
N GLY A 133 20.19 6.54 4.23
CA GLY A 133 19.65 6.13 2.93
C GLY A 133 18.12 6.23 2.82
N THR A 134 17.38 6.34 3.94
CA THR A 134 15.93 6.62 3.93
C THR A 134 15.60 8.09 3.94
N VAL A 135 16.56 8.95 4.34
CA VAL A 135 16.42 10.42 4.39
C VAL A 135 16.88 11.04 3.08
N LEU A 136 18.00 10.58 2.54
CA LEU A 136 18.58 11.09 1.30
C LEU A 136 18.34 10.11 0.15
N ARG A 137 18.00 10.65 -1.02
CA ARG A 137 17.90 9.86 -2.26
C ARG A 137 19.25 9.73 -2.95
N GLY A 138 19.48 8.62 -3.62
CA GLY A 138 20.68 8.39 -4.44
C GLY A 138 21.89 7.87 -3.68
N VAL A 139 21.81 7.73 -2.36
CA VAL A 139 22.89 7.16 -1.54
C VAL A 139 22.84 5.63 -1.62
N SER A 140 23.94 5.00 -2.05
CA SER A 140 24.03 3.53 -2.13
C SER A 140 24.39 2.95 -0.76
N GLU A 141 23.62 1.96 -0.31
CA GLU A 141 23.76 1.34 1.02
C GLU A 141 24.94 0.35 1.13
N ASN A 142 25.80 0.26 0.12
CA ASN A 142 26.80 -0.80 0.04
C ASN A 142 28.14 -0.50 0.75
N ASP A 143 28.34 0.71 1.26
CA ASP A 143 29.59 1.10 1.89
C ASP A 143 29.35 1.87 3.19
N ASP A 144 29.44 1.17 4.33
CA ASP A 144 29.15 1.72 5.65
C ASP A 144 30.03 2.94 6.01
N LYS A 145 31.29 2.98 5.54
CA LYS A 145 32.18 4.12 5.80
C LYS A 145 31.76 5.36 5.03
N HIS A 146 31.35 5.18 3.78
CA HIS A 146 30.85 6.27 2.95
C HIS A 146 29.52 6.81 3.49
N LEU A 147 28.63 5.92 3.96
CA LEU A 147 27.39 6.29 4.61
C LEU A 147 27.58 7.11 5.87
N GLN A 148 28.59 6.75 6.68
CA GLN A 148 28.92 7.49 7.90
C GLN A 148 29.47 8.89 7.56
N ALA A 149 30.36 9.01 6.58
CA ALA A 149 30.90 10.30 6.13
C ALA A 149 29.79 11.23 5.61
N ILE A 150 28.85 10.74 4.79
CA ILE A 150 27.70 11.52 4.32
C ILE A 150 26.81 11.95 5.49
N LYS A 151 26.60 11.06 6.48
CA LYS A 151 25.82 11.39 7.66
C LYS A 151 26.46 12.52 8.46
N ASP A 152 27.76 12.43 8.70
CA ASP A 152 28.49 13.43 9.49
C ASP A 152 28.51 14.78 8.77
N GLU A 153 28.74 14.80 7.45
CA GLU A 153 28.66 16.00 6.63
C GLU A 153 27.26 16.62 6.62
N PHE A 154 26.21 15.79 6.51
CA PHE A 154 24.82 16.26 6.55
C PHE A 154 24.47 16.88 7.90
N LEU A 155 24.92 16.30 9.01
CA LEU A 155 24.73 16.84 10.36
C LEU A 155 25.46 18.17 10.54
N GLU A 156 26.70 18.30 10.04
CA GLU A 156 27.45 19.57 10.07
C GLU A 156 26.72 20.68 9.30
N ARG A 157 26.10 20.35 8.16
CA ARG A 157 25.31 21.34 7.41
C ARG A 157 24.05 21.76 8.15
N ILE A 158 23.43 20.84 8.93
CA ILE A 158 22.27 21.18 9.79
C ILE A 158 22.72 22.13 10.93
N GLU A 159 23.88 21.90 11.54
CA GLU A 159 24.41 22.81 12.56
C GLU A 159 24.63 24.23 12.00
N LYS A 160 25.22 24.33 10.80
CA LYS A 160 25.39 25.63 10.10
C LYS A 160 24.03 26.28 9.78
N ALA A 161 23.04 25.50 9.40
CA ALA A 161 21.70 26.03 9.14
C ALA A 161 21.03 26.56 10.42
N ASN A 162 21.28 25.94 11.58
CA ASN A 162 20.80 26.43 12.86
C ASN A 162 21.47 27.75 13.25
N GLU A 163 22.80 27.90 13.05
CA GLU A 163 23.52 29.15 13.31
C GLU A 163 22.95 30.31 12.46
N LEU A 164 22.62 30.03 11.19
CA LEU A 164 21.98 31.00 10.31
C LEU A 164 20.55 31.34 10.73
N ASP A 165 19.79 30.36 11.23
CA ASP A 165 18.42 30.57 11.74
C ASP A 165 18.42 31.40 13.04
N ASP A 166 19.38 31.17 13.93
CA ASP A 166 19.61 31.99 15.12
C ASP A 166 19.95 33.43 14.76
N HIS A 167 20.83 33.62 13.75
CA HIS A 167 21.14 34.96 13.23
C HIS A 167 19.90 35.64 12.64
N ARG A 168 19.08 34.89 11.87
CA ARG A 168 17.81 35.37 11.34
C ARG A 168 16.85 35.81 12.45
N SER A 169 16.79 35.06 13.54
CA SER A 169 15.96 35.39 14.71
C SER A 169 16.43 36.71 15.40
N GLN A 170 17.74 36.96 15.41
CA GLN A 170 18.28 38.24 15.90
C GLN A 170 17.86 39.41 15.00
N LEU A 171 17.97 39.27 13.69
CA LEU A 171 17.51 40.28 12.72
C LEU A 171 16.02 40.60 12.88
N PHE A 172 15.20 39.61 13.22
CA PHE A 172 13.77 39.85 13.52
C PHE A 172 13.57 40.64 14.81
N GLN A 173 14.40 40.48 15.83
CA GLN A 173 14.35 41.29 17.04
C GLN A 173 14.75 42.74 16.74
N GLU A 174 15.81 42.94 15.96
CA GLU A 174 16.20 44.28 15.49
C GLU A 174 15.09 44.95 14.67
N LEU A 175 14.43 44.19 13.80
CA LEU A 175 13.29 44.69 13.00
C LEU A 175 12.11 45.15 13.89
N LYS A 176 11.87 44.50 15.02
CA LYS A 176 10.85 44.92 15.99
C LYS A 176 11.20 46.24 16.71
N ASP A 177 12.48 46.45 16.99
CA ASP A 177 12.97 47.65 17.71
C ASP A 177 12.99 48.89 16.80
N ILE A 178 13.12 48.72 15.48
CA ILE A 178 13.29 49.82 14.50
C ILE A 178 11.93 50.26 13.90
N ALA A 179 10.80 49.69 14.30
CA ALA A 179 9.49 49.96 13.73
C ALA A 179 9.22 51.47 13.53
N GLY A 180 9.35 51.97 12.27
CA GLY A 180 9.05 53.33 11.86
C GLY A 180 10.06 54.01 10.92
N VAL A 181 11.20 53.39 10.56
CA VAL A 181 12.18 53.93 9.61
C VAL A 181 12.22 53.10 8.35
N SER A 182 11.47 53.50 7.33
CA SER A 182 11.20 52.74 6.10
C SER A 182 12.43 52.20 5.37
N ALA A 183 13.54 52.91 5.33
CA ALA A 183 14.74 52.49 4.58
C ALA A 183 15.58 51.39 5.30
N GLU A 184 15.62 51.43 6.63
CA GLU A 184 16.32 50.39 7.43
C GLU A 184 15.47 49.12 7.53
N GLU A 185 14.15 49.25 7.58
CA GLU A 185 13.21 48.17 7.57
C GLU A 185 13.31 47.34 6.26
N GLU A 186 13.34 47.99 5.10
CA GLU A 186 13.55 47.33 3.80
C GLU A 186 14.90 46.62 3.72
N ARG A 187 15.95 47.16 4.31
CA ARG A 187 17.29 46.55 4.35
C ARG A 187 17.29 45.27 5.17
N LEU A 188 16.73 45.30 6.39
CA LEU A 188 16.64 44.14 7.27
C LEU A 188 15.76 43.02 6.68
N VAL A 189 14.64 43.38 6.07
CA VAL A 189 13.77 42.42 5.36
C VAL A 189 14.54 41.71 4.26
N LYS A 190 15.35 42.43 3.49
CA LYS A 190 16.18 41.83 2.45
C LYS A 190 17.25 40.93 3.03
N GLU A 191 17.92 41.32 4.11
CA GLU A 191 18.94 40.51 4.78
C GLU A 191 18.35 39.21 5.36
N ILE A 192 17.16 39.27 5.93
CA ILE A 192 16.40 38.08 6.37
C ILE A 192 16.11 37.11 5.21
N LEU A 193 15.78 37.63 4.04
CA LEU A 193 15.54 36.81 2.83
C LEU A 193 16.85 36.19 2.33
N ASP A 194 17.92 36.95 2.27
CA ASP A 194 19.23 36.47 1.83
C ASP A 194 19.72 35.32 2.74
N VAL A 195 19.54 35.43 4.06
CA VAL A 195 19.84 34.35 5.03
C VAL A 195 18.97 33.12 4.75
N GLY A 196 17.69 33.29 4.43
CA GLY A 196 16.81 32.16 4.05
C GLY A 196 17.28 31.47 2.76
N GLU A 197 17.79 32.21 1.78
CA GLU A 197 18.38 31.65 0.55
C GLU A 197 19.68 30.91 0.85
N ASP A 198 20.57 31.46 1.70
CA ASP A 198 21.80 30.80 2.12
C ASP A 198 21.53 29.46 2.82
N ILE A 199 20.55 29.40 3.72
CA ILE A 199 20.13 28.16 4.38
C ILE A 199 19.68 27.12 3.33
N SER A 200 18.85 27.53 2.38
CA SER A 200 18.37 26.61 1.34
C SER A 200 19.49 26.14 0.42
N ALA A 201 20.49 27.02 0.15
CA ALA A 201 21.64 26.71 -0.68
C ALA A 201 22.56 25.63 -0.07
N LEU A 202 22.65 25.52 1.26
CA LEU A 202 23.42 24.47 1.94
C LEU A 202 22.94 23.05 1.58
N PHE A 203 21.67 22.89 1.19
CA PHE A 203 21.04 21.59 0.92
C PHE A 203 20.74 21.34 -0.57
N ILE A 204 21.23 22.17 -1.49
CA ILE A 204 21.00 21.98 -2.94
C ILE A 204 21.53 20.63 -3.44
N GLU A 205 22.67 20.18 -2.92
CA GLU A 205 23.29 18.92 -3.32
C GLU A 205 22.56 17.68 -2.77
N TYR A 206 21.76 17.83 -1.72
CA TYR A 206 21.05 16.74 -1.07
C TYR A 206 19.61 16.65 -1.53
N ARG A 207 19.23 15.50 -2.06
CA ARG A 207 17.84 15.21 -2.38
C ARG A 207 17.16 14.58 -1.17
N LEU A 208 16.47 15.38 -0.40
CA LEU A 208 15.70 14.89 0.75
C LEU A 208 14.52 14.01 0.31
N CYS A 209 14.13 13.05 1.14
CA CYS A 209 12.98 12.19 0.85
C CYS A 209 11.69 13.03 0.79
N SER A 210 10.99 12.97 -0.35
CA SER A 210 9.79 13.79 -0.62
C SER A 210 8.70 13.66 0.45
N LYS A 211 8.59 12.54 1.16
CA LYS A 211 7.57 12.36 2.21
C LYS A 211 7.80 13.30 3.41
N GLY A 212 9.05 13.47 3.83
CA GLY A 212 9.39 14.39 4.92
C GLY A 212 9.11 15.85 4.52
N ILE A 213 9.58 16.25 3.34
CA ILE A 213 9.39 17.61 2.81
C ILE A 213 7.90 17.93 2.62
N LEU A 214 7.12 17.01 2.07
CA LEU A 214 5.70 17.22 1.85
C LEU A 214 4.93 17.36 3.16
N SER A 215 5.29 16.63 4.21
CA SER A 215 4.66 16.79 5.53
C SER A 215 4.94 18.16 6.15
N VAL A 216 6.14 18.69 5.95
CA VAL A 216 6.50 20.06 6.39
C VAL A 216 5.78 21.11 5.53
N ALA A 217 5.72 20.92 4.22
CA ALA A 217 4.98 21.79 3.32
C ALA A 217 3.49 21.85 3.69
N ASP A 218 2.90 20.73 4.11
CA ASP A 218 1.51 20.68 4.60
C ASP A 218 1.36 21.42 5.94
N ALA A 219 2.34 21.30 6.87
CA ALA A 219 2.36 22.06 8.12
C ALA A 219 2.47 23.57 7.87
N VAL A 220 3.35 23.99 6.96
CA VAL A 220 3.50 25.41 6.54
C VAL A 220 2.19 25.93 5.93
N LYS A 221 1.51 25.14 5.11
CA LYS A 221 0.20 25.49 4.54
C LYS A 221 -0.88 25.61 5.64
N GLU A 222 -0.87 24.73 6.63
CA GLU A 222 -1.80 24.80 7.77
C GLU A 222 -1.56 26.07 8.61
N LEU A 223 -0.31 26.46 8.83
CA LEU A 223 0.04 27.72 9.49
C LEU A 223 -0.52 28.94 8.71
N SER A 224 -0.39 28.94 7.37
CA SER A 224 -1.01 29.96 6.52
C SER A 224 -2.52 30.04 6.68
N LEU A 225 -3.20 28.90 6.73
CA LEU A 225 -4.65 28.87 6.92
C LEU A 225 -5.07 29.37 8.32
N LYS A 226 -4.31 29.04 9.35
CA LYS A 226 -4.52 29.56 10.71
C LYS A 226 -4.37 31.09 10.73
N PHE A 227 -3.34 31.62 10.06
CA PHE A 227 -3.13 33.06 9.95
C PHE A 227 -4.28 33.77 9.22
N LYS A 228 -4.68 33.27 8.05
CA LYS A 228 -5.82 33.84 7.30
C LYS A 228 -7.09 33.88 8.14
N LYS A 229 -7.35 32.88 8.98
CA LYS A 229 -8.47 32.85 9.92
C LYS A 229 -8.32 33.92 11.02
N VAL A 230 -7.12 34.06 11.60
CA VAL A 230 -6.84 35.06 12.64
C VAL A 230 -7.01 36.47 12.06
N LYS A 231 -6.50 36.74 10.85
CA LYS A 231 -6.65 38.01 10.13
C LYS A 231 -8.13 38.35 9.90
N VAL A 232 -8.94 37.41 9.46
CA VAL A 232 -10.40 37.62 9.26
C VAL A 232 -11.10 37.90 10.59
N VAL A 233 -10.75 37.20 11.67
CA VAL A 233 -11.32 37.44 13.01
C VAL A 233 -10.89 38.79 13.56
N ALA A 234 -9.62 39.20 13.35
CA ALA A 234 -9.12 40.51 13.73
C ALA A 234 -9.90 41.63 13.00
N GLN A 235 -10.04 41.53 11.67
CA GLN A 235 -10.81 42.48 10.88
C GLN A 235 -12.30 42.56 11.30
N GLN A 236 -12.93 41.42 11.65
CA GLN A 236 -14.30 41.40 12.14
C GLN A 236 -14.45 42.10 13.51
N ARG A 237 -13.48 41.84 14.43
CA ARG A 237 -13.45 42.51 15.75
C ARG A 237 -13.28 44.01 15.60
N GLU A 238 -12.42 44.41 14.68
CA GLU A 238 -12.16 45.77 14.28
C GLU A 238 -13.41 46.48 13.76
N MET A 239 -14.09 45.90 12.78
CA MET A 239 -15.37 46.43 12.28
C MET A 239 -16.39 46.61 13.40
N LEU A 240 -16.45 45.70 14.37
CA LEU A 240 -17.33 45.79 15.53
C LEU A 240 -16.85 46.86 16.51
N ALA A 241 -15.54 47.06 16.70
CA ALA A 241 -14.98 48.11 17.57
C ALA A 241 -15.24 49.51 16.98
N VAL A 242 -14.97 49.71 15.70
CA VAL A 242 -15.30 50.97 14.97
C VAL A 242 -16.80 51.28 15.06
N ARG A 243 -17.67 50.29 14.91
CA ARG A 243 -19.12 50.45 15.03
C ARG A 243 -19.57 50.81 16.47
N ARG A 244 -18.86 50.30 17.50
CA ARG A 244 -19.11 50.65 18.92
C ARG A 244 -18.59 52.04 19.25
N GLN A 245 -17.43 52.45 18.72
CA GLN A 245 -16.88 53.80 18.89
C GLN A 245 -17.75 54.88 18.25
N ALA A 246 -18.28 54.62 17.04
CA ALA A 246 -19.24 55.51 16.40
C ALA A 246 -20.51 55.76 17.26
N LEU A 247 -20.82 54.84 18.19
CA LEU A 247 -21.94 54.91 19.11
C LEU A 247 -21.56 55.51 20.48
N ALA A 248 -20.28 55.46 20.92
CA ALA A 248 -19.89 55.81 22.30
C ALA A 248 -19.05 57.10 22.45
N GLY A 249 -18.49 57.67 21.37
CA GLY A 249 -17.79 58.98 21.44
C GLY A 249 -16.44 58.98 22.17
N GLU A 250 -15.80 57.82 22.40
CA GLU A 250 -14.50 57.71 23.10
C GLU A 250 -13.32 57.51 22.13
N THR A 251 -12.27 58.29 22.35
CA THR A 251 -11.02 58.33 21.62
C THR A 251 -9.89 57.66 22.41
N GLN A 252 -9.64 56.38 22.18
CA GLN A 252 -8.32 55.72 22.28
C GLN A 252 -8.50 54.21 22.27
N VAL A 253 -8.49 53.66 21.05
CA VAL A 253 -8.32 52.21 20.80
C VAL A 253 -7.21 52.10 19.79
N PRO A 254 -6.27 51.11 19.90
CA PRO A 254 -5.24 50.92 18.91
C PRO A 254 -5.86 50.84 17.52
N THR A 255 -5.24 51.56 16.58
CA THR A 255 -5.74 51.59 15.20
C THR A 255 -5.72 50.21 14.63
N PRO A 256 -6.68 49.87 13.77
CA PRO A 256 -6.83 48.57 13.15
C PRO A 256 -5.53 48.04 12.51
N GLY A 257 -4.73 48.93 11.90
CA GLY A 257 -3.45 48.58 11.31
C GLY A 257 -2.37 48.13 12.34
N GLU A 258 -2.41 48.65 13.57
CA GLU A 258 -1.44 48.26 14.60
C GLU A 258 -1.63 46.84 15.12
N ILE A 259 -2.86 46.36 15.23
CA ILE A 259 -3.18 44.97 15.64
C ILE A 259 -2.80 44.00 14.53
N GLU A 260 -3.09 44.38 13.28
CA GLU A 260 -2.72 43.56 12.12
C GLU A 260 -1.20 43.48 11.96
N GLN A 261 -0.48 44.57 12.15
CA GLN A 261 0.99 44.63 12.16
C GLN A 261 1.60 43.80 13.29
N HIS A 262 1.05 43.87 14.50
CA HIS A 262 1.57 43.10 15.63
C HIS A 262 1.40 41.58 15.40
N ILE A 263 0.24 41.15 14.96
CA ILE A 263 -0.02 39.72 14.62
C ILE A 263 0.86 39.27 13.44
N ALA A 264 1.08 40.15 12.46
CA ALA A 264 1.95 39.85 11.33
C ALA A 264 3.40 39.67 11.75
N LEU A 265 3.89 40.49 12.72
CA LEU A 265 5.23 40.38 13.27
C LEU A 265 5.44 39.14 14.16
N GLU A 266 4.48 38.81 15.03
CA GLU A 266 4.56 37.55 15.81
C GLU A 266 4.60 36.31 14.94
N LEU A 267 3.83 36.31 13.87
CA LEU A 267 3.83 35.20 12.93
C LEU A 267 5.04 35.18 12.03
N ALA A 268 5.53 36.34 11.59
CA ALA A 268 6.79 36.46 10.85
C ALA A 268 7.95 35.87 11.65
N GLU A 269 8.03 36.11 12.95
CA GLU A 269 9.02 35.48 13.83
C GLU A 269 8.89 33.97 13.91
N THR A 270 7.66 33.46 14.04
CA THR A 270 7.38 32.01 14.07
C THR A 270 7.71 31.31 12.74
N ILE A 271 7.50 32.00 11.63
CA ILE A 271 7.71 31.47 10.27
C ILE A 271 9.16 31.76 9.81
N GLY A 272 9.81 32.78 10.36
CA GLY A 272 11.15 33.24 9.97
C GLY A 272 11.19 34.06 8.68
N VAL A 273 10.03 34.55 8.19
CA VAL A 273 9.92 35.33 6.94
C VAL A 273 8.78 36.33 7.05
N CYS A 274 8.92 37.50 6.40
CA CYS A 274 7.86 38.49 6.33
C CYS A 274 6.63 37.96 5.57
N TRP A 275 5.43 38.43 5.93
CA TRP A 275 4.17 37.90 5.40
C TRP A 275 4.08 37.99 3.87
N GLN A 276 4.56 39.05 3.24
CA GLN A 276 4.50 39.25 1.79
C GLN A 276 5.32 38.18 1.05
N THR A 277 6.53 37.91 1.53
CA THR A 277 7.41 36.88 0.98
C THR A 277 6.97 35.47 1.32
N PHE A 278 6.22 35.30 2.43
CA PHE A 278 5.63 34.00 2.79
C PHE A 278 4.55 33.54 1.79
N ASP A 279 3.72 34.47 1.29
CA ASP A 279 2.75 34.14 0.26
C ASP A 279 3.44 33.71 -1.06
N ASP A 280 4.58 34.32 -1.41
CA ASP A 280 5.39 33.91 -2.56
C ASP A 280 5.99 32.51 -2.37
N ILE A 281 6.53 32.23 -1.19
CA ILE A 281 7.05 30.89 -0.81
C ILE A 281 5.93 29.84 -0.90
N LEU A 282 4.73 30.15 -0.44
CA LEU A 282 3.58 29.25 -0.55
C LEU A 282 3.20 28.98 -2.02
N GLN A 283 3.26 30.00 -2.88
CA GLN A 283 3.02 29.83 -4.31
C GLN A 283 4.11 28.96 -4.94
N GLU A 284 5.36 29.14 -4.59
CA GLU A 284 6.48 28.29 -5.06
C GLU A 284 6.29 26.83 -4.63
N ILE A 285 5.87 26.58 -3.39
CA ILE A 285 5.55 25.22 -2.89
C ILE A 285 4.42 24.61 -3.72
N GLU A 286 3.33 25.34 -3.97
CA GLU A 286 2.19 24.82 -4.70
C GLU A 286 2.55 24.57 -6.19
N LEU A 287 3.29 25.47 -6.83
CA LEU A 287 3.77 25.29 -8.20
C LEU A 287 4.69 24.06 -8.32
N GLY A 288 5.66 23.93 -7.42
CA GLY A 288 6.55 22.76 -7.42
C GLY A 288 5.81 21.45 -7.20
N ARG A 289 4.82 21.43 -6.28
CA ARG A 289 3.95 20.26 -6.04
C ARG A 289 3.12 19.88 -7.25
N GLU A 290 2.48 20.88 -7.89
CA GLU A 290 1.63 20.63 -9.06
C GLU A 290 2.46 20.15 -10.24
N MET A 291 3.64 20.74 -10.49
CA MET A 291 4.57 20.32 -11.53
C MET A 291 5.02 18.86 -11.31
N ALA A 292 5.48 18.52 -10.10
CA ALA A 292 5.89 17.16 -9.78
C ALA A 292 4.73 16.16 -9.88
N LYS A 293 3.53 16.54 -9.46
CA LYS A 293 2.32 15.73 -9.53
C LYS A 293 1.90 15.45 -10.97
N GLN A 294 1.81 16.48 -11.82
CA GLN A 294 1.45 16.33 -13.24
C GLN A 294 2.44 15.45 -13.99
N ALA A 295 3.75 15.62 -13.73
CA ALA A 295 4.78 14.79 -14.34
C ALA A 295 4.68 13.33 -13.85
N LYS A 296 4.43 13.08 -12.55
CA LYS A 296 4.19 11.73 -12.00
C LYS A 296 2.96 11.08 -12.62
N GLU A 297 1.84 11.81 -12.72
CA GLU A 297 0.62 11.30 -13.34
C GLU A 297 0.82 10.95 -14.81
N SER A 298 1.51 11.79 -15.56
CA SER A 298 1.82 11.56 -16.98
C SER A 298 2.68 10.30 -17.15
N LEU A 299 3.72 10.14 -16.33
CA LEU A 299 4.60 8.97 -16.35
C LEU A 299 3.85 7.69 -15.99
N VAL A 300 2.96 7.73 -14.99
CA VAL A 300 2.09 6.60 -14.61
C VAL A 300 1.13 6.26 -15.75
N ARG A 301 0.37 7.23 -16.27
CA ARG A 301 -0.66 7.02 -17.31
C ARG A 301 -0.09 6.36 -18.56
N SER A 302 1.06 6.82 -19.03
CA SER A 302 1.71 6.28 -20.22
C SER A 302 2.25 4.84 -20.02
N ASN A 303 2.47 4.42 -18.78
CA ASN A 303 3.00 3.09 -18.43
C ASN A 303 1.94 2.09 -17.90
N LEU A 304 0.65 2.44 -17.87
CA LEU A 304 -0.42 1.51 -17.44
C LEU A 304 -0.49 0.23 -18.30
N ARG A 305 -0.12 0.33 -19.60
CA ARG A 305 -0.06 -0.84 -20.49
C ARG A 305 1.00 -1.86 -20.06
N LEU A 306 2.10 -1.40 -19.45
CA LEU A 306 3.13 -2.28 -18.89
C LEU A 306 2.57 -3.09 -17.72
N VAL A 307 1.78 -2.46 -16.84
CA VAL A 307 1.13 -3.15 -15.71
C VAL A 307 0.28 -4.30 -16.19
N ILE A 308 -0.58 -4.08 -17.20
CA ILE A 308 -1.43 -5.16 -17.74
C ILE A 308 -0.61 -6.30 -18.32
N SER A 309 0.47 -5.99 -19.05
CA SER A 309 1.33 -7.01 -19.64
C SER A 309 1.99 -7.90 -18.58
N VAL A 310 2.30 -7.33 -17.41
CA VAL A 310 2.86 -8.06 -16.28
C VAL A 310 1.75 -8.81 -15.53
N SER A 311 0.61 -8.18 -15.24
CA SER A 311 -0.52 -8.76 -14.49
C SER A 311 -1.10 -10.01 -15.17
N LYS A 312 -1.14 -10.04 -16.50
CA LYS A 312 -1.58 -11.21 -17.29
C LYS A 312 -0.79 -12.49 -16.98
N LYS A 313 0.47 -12.38 -16.53
CA LYS A 313 1.30 -13.54 -16.17
C LYS A 313 0.94 -14.12 -14.79
N PHE A 314 0.11 -13.43 -14.02
CA PHE A 314 -0.31 -13.82 -12.68
C PHE A 314 -1.78 -14.24 -12.58
N LEU A 315 -2.45 -14.42 -13.72
CA LEU A 315 -3.82 -14.94 -13.79
C LEU A 315 -3.93 -16.32 -13.11
N ASN A 316 -5.12 -16.61 -12.58
CA ASN A 316 -5.47 -17.88 -11.93
C ASN A 316 -4.61 -18.19 -10.67
N ARG A 317 -4.26 -17.17 -9.90
CA ARG A 317 -3.49 -17.29 -8.64
C ARG A 317 -4.24 -16.78 -7.42
N GLY A 318 -5.57 -16.79 -7.46
CA GLY A 318 -6.41 -16.39 -6.33
C GLY A 318 -7.01 -14.99 -6.43
N LEU A 319 -6.42 -14.08 -7.23
CA LEU A 319 -6.98 -12.75 -7.49
C LEU A 319 -7.52 -12.62 -8.91
N GLN A 320 -8.57 -11.84 -9.07
CA GLN A 320 -9.11 -11.48 -10.38
C GLN A 320 -8.19 -10.48 -11.11
N LEU A 321 -8.31 -10.41 -12.45
CA LEU A 321 -7.47 -9.52 -13.26
C LEU A 321 -7.58 -8.04 -12.87
N PRO A 322 -8.75 -7.48 -12.57
CA PRO A 322 -8.86 -6.09 -12.10
C PRO A 322 -8.01 -5.82 -10.85
N ASP A 323 -8.06 -6.72 -9.87
CA ASP A 323 -7.33 -6.57 -8.61
C ASP A 323 -5.82 -6.69 -8.82
N LEU A 324 -5.38 -7.63 -9.66
CA LEU A 324 -3.98 -7.75 -10.07
C LEU A 324 -3.46 -6.48 -10.75
N ILE A 325 -4.30 -5.83 -11.57
CA ILE A 325 -3.96 -4.57 -12.22
C ILE A 325 -3.86 -3.46 -11.17
N GLN A 326 -4.77 -3.36 -10.22
CA GLN A 326 -4.71 -2.31 -9.19
C GLN A 326 -3.50 -2.48 -8.27
N GLU A 327 -3.20 -3.69 -7.83
CA GLU A 327 -1.95 -3.96 -7.10
C GLU A 327 -0.71 -3.62 -7.95
N GLY A 328 -0.74 -3.95 -9.23
CA GLY A 328 0.30 -3.57 -10.17
C GLY A 328 0.44 -2.06 -10.35
N ASN A 329 -0.68 -1.30 -10.38
CA ASN A 329 -0.68 0.16 -10.43
C ASN A 329 -0.06 0.78 -9.17
N ILE A 330 -0.34 0.22 -7.98
CA ILE A 330 0.31 0.63 -6.73
C ILE A 330 1.82 0.40 -6.82
N GLY A 331 2.25 -0.73 -7.40
CA GLY A 331 3.66 -1.02 -7.67
C GLY A 331 4.28 -0.02 -8.65
N LEU A 332 3.58 0.34 -9.73
CA LEU A 332 4.01 1.34 -10.70
C LEU A 332 4.18 2.72 -10.07
N MET A 333 3.23 3.17 -9.24
CA MET A 333 3.34 4.45 -8.52
C MET A 333 4.57 4.49 -7.61
N LYS A 334 4.84 3.41 -6.87
CA LYS A 334 6.07 3.28 -6.06
C LYS A 334 7.34 3.30 -6.92
N ALA A 335 7.29 2.73 -8.12
CA ALA A 335 8.41 2.78 -9.05
C ALA A 335 8.68 4.20 -9.53
N VAL A 336 7.64 4.99 -9.86
CA VAL A 336 7.76 6.40 -10.26
C VAL A 336 8.37 7.24 -9.14
N GLU A 337 7.95 7.04 -7.90
CA GLU A 337 8.50 7.76 -6.73
C GLU A 337 9.99 7.51 -6.52
N LYS A 338 10.49 6.31 -6.89
CA LYS A 338 11.87 5.88 -6.60
C LYS A 338 12.76 5.81 -7.84
N TYR A 339 12.23 6.16 -9.00
CA TYR A 339 12.98 6.10 -10.24
C TYR A 339 14.10 7.14 -10.27
N ASP A 340 15.28 6.69 -10.65
CA ASP A 340 16.48 7.51 -10.81
C ASP A 340 16.99 7.36 -12.25
N TYR A 341 16.76 8.40 -13.05
CA TYR A 341 17.15 8.43 -14.46
C TYR A 341 18.66 8.57 -14.66
N THR A 342 19.40 9.05 -13.64
CA THR A 342 20.86 9.24 -13.73
C THR A 342 21.61 7.93 -13.89
N ARG A 343 20.99 6.81 -13.48
CA ARG A 343 21.53 5.46 -13.65
C ARG A 343 21.50 4.93 -15.09
N GLY A 344 20.88 5.64 -16.03
CA GLY A 344 20.86 5.31 -17.47
C GLY A 344 19.95 4.15 -17.86
N TYR A 345 19.23 3.52 -16.95
CA TYR A 345 18.30 2.43 -17.27
C TYR A 345 16.94 2.95 -17.70
N LYS A 346 16.29 2.23 -18.65
CA LYS A 346 14.91 2.52 -19.04
C LYS A 346 13.96 2.35 -17.85
N PHE A 347 12.98 3.23 -17.75
CA PHE A 347 11.97 3.18 -16.69
C PHE A 347 11.25 1.82 -16.63
N SER A 348 10.91 1.23 -17.78
CA SER A 348 10.22 -0.07 -17.86
C SER A 348 10.97 -1.22 -17.17
N THR A 349 12.31 -1.22 -17.22
CA THR A 349 13.13 -2.25 -16.56
C THR A 349 12.99 -2.17 -15.04
N TYR A 350 13.06 -0.97 -14.50
CA TYR A 350 12.92 -0.72 -13.06
C TYR A 350 11.48 -0.95 -12.58
N ALA A 351 10.50 -0.41 -13.30
CA ALA A 351 9.09 -0.53 -12.98
C ALA A 351 8.59 -1.98 -12.96
N THR A 352 9.07 -2.82 -13.89
CA THR A 352 8.68 -4.24 -13.94
C THR A 352 8.99 -4.98 -12.64
N TRP A 353 10.08 -4.66 -11.95
CA TRP A 353 10.41 -5.26 -10.66
C TRP A 353 9.42 -4.86 -9.58
N TRP A 354 9.10 -3.56 -9.47
CA TRP A 354 8.14 -3.04 -8.48
C TRP A 354 6.71 -3.53 -8.72
N ILE A 355 6.28 -3.56 -9.99
CA ILE A 355 4.97 -4.09 -10.39
C ILE A 355 4.86 -5.57 -10.00
N ARG A 356 5.88 -6.37 -10.32
CA ARG A 356 5.91 -7.80 -9.96
C ARG A 356 5.89 -8.00 -8.45
N GLN A 357 6.68 -7.24 -7.72
CA GLN A 357 6.74 -7.30 -6.26
C GLN A 357 5.38 -6.96 -5.60
N ALA A 358 4.73 -5.89 -6.08
CA ALA A 358 3.42 -5.48 -5.59
C ALA A 358 2.35 -6.55 -5.86
N ILE A 359 2.27 -7.05 -7.10
CA ILE A 359 1.33 -8.12 -7.47
C ILE A 359 1.57 -9.40 -6.65
N THR A 360 2.83 -9.83 -6.50
CA THR A 360 3.16 -11.02 -5.72
C THR A 360 2.75 -10.86 -4.26
N ARG A 361 2.97 -9.67 -3.70
CA ARG A 361 2.56 -9.36 -2.33
C ARG A 361 1.04 -9.27 -2.20
N GLY A 362 0.34 -8.65 -3.14
CA GLY A 362 -1.12 -8.59 -3.18
C GLY A 362 -1.75 -10.00 -3.24
N ILE A 363 -1.21 -10.89 -4.07
CA ILE A 363 -1.64 -12.30 -4.12
C ILE A 363 -1.40 -12.99 -2.77
N ALA A 364 -0.27 -12.74 -2.12
CA ALA A 364 0.02 -13.33 -0.82
C ALA A 364 -0.92 -12.82 0.29
N ASP A 365 -1.27 -11.54 0.24
CA ASP A 365 -2.09 -10.90 1.27
C ASP A 365 -3.59 -11.14 1.09
N GLN A 366 -4.09 -11.28 -0.14
CA GLN A 366 -5.53 -11.26 -0.48
C GLN A 366 -5.98 -12.45 -1.36
N GLY A 367 -5.04 -13.26 -1.89
CA GLY A 367 -5.36 -14.33 -2.84
C GLY A 367 -6.07 -15.55 -2.26
N ARG A 368 -6.16 -15.67 -0.93
CA ARG A 368 -6.81 -16.79 -0.23
C ARG A 368 -7.90 -16.30 0.70
N THR A 369 -8.98 -17.06 0.80
CA THR A 369 -10.09 -16.80 1.74
C THR A 369 -9.58 -16.76 3.20
N ILE A 370 -8.71 -17.69 3.55
CA ILE A 370 -8.01 -17.69 4.84
C ILE A 370 -6.59 -17.17 4.59
N ARG A 371 -6.30 -15.96 5.09
CA ARG A 371 -5.01 -15.30 4.92
C ARG A 371 -3.87 -16.12 5.54
N LEU A 372 -2.80 -16.32 4.79
CA LEU A 372 -1.57 -16.96 5.25
C LEU A 372 -0.42 -15.94 5.34
N PRO A 373 0.51 -16.11 6.29
CA PRO A 373 1.73 -15.32 6.34
C PRO A 373 2.58 -15.52 5.06
N VAL A 374 3.27 -14.44 4.62
CA VAL A 374 4.05 -14.44 3.36
C VAL A 374 5.09 -15.56 3.33
N HIS A 375 5.81 -15.80 4.45
CA HIS A 375 6.83 -16.85 4.53
C HIS A 375 6.25 -18.27 4.35
N MET A 376 5.01 -18.51 4.79
CA MET A 376 4.32 -19.79 4.57
C MET A 376 3.98 -19.97 3.08
N ILE A 377 3.51 -18.92 2.42
CA ILE A 377 3.22 -18.94 0.98
C ILE A 377 4.50 -19.17 0.16
N GLU A 378 5.62 -18.56 0.56
CA GLU A 378 6.93 -18.79 -0.06
C GLU A 378 7.37 -20.24 0.09
N THR A 379 7.19 -20.81 1.28
CA THR A 379 7.50 -22.23 1.55
C THR A 379 6.63 -23.16 0.72
N ILE A 380 5.31 -22.93 0.67
CA ILE A 380 4.37 -23.70 -0.16
C ILE A 380 4.75 -23.58 -1.65
N ASN A 381 5.05 -22.38 -2.13
CA ASN A 381 5.44 -22.18 -3.54
C ASN A 381 6.77 -22.86 -3.89
N ARG A 382 7.73 -22.93 -2.95
CA ARG A 382 8.99 -23.65 -3.11
C ARG A 382 8.75 -25.15 -3.17
N MET A 383 7.94 -25.66 -2.27
CA MET A 383 7.52 -27.05 -2.20
C MET A 383 6.79 -27.50 -3.47
N LEU A 384 5.81 -26.72 -3.95
CA LEU A 384 5.07 -27.02 -5.18
C LEU A 384 5.96 -27.00 -6.43
N ARG A 385 6.97 -26.12 -6.49
CA ARG A 385 7.94 -26.11 -7.58
C ARG A 385 8.78 -27.38 -7.57
N TYR A 386 9.33 -27.73 -6.43
CA TYR A 386 10.12 -28.95 -6.29
C TYR A 386 9.29 -30.20 -6.61
N SER A 387 8.07 -30.30 -6.10
CA SER A 387 7.18 -31.42 -6.42
C SER A 387 6.94 -31.57 -7.91
N LYS A 388 6.73 -30.47 -8.64
CA LYS A 388 6.57 -30.51 -10.11
C LYS A 388 7.83 -30.94 -10.84
N ASP A 389 8.99 -30.48 -10.40
CA ASP A 389 10.28 -30.82 -11.00
C ASP A 389 10.64 -32.29 -10.70
N PHE A 390 10.37 -32.75 -9.48
CA PHE A 390 10.54 -34.15 -9.09
C PHE A 390 9.61 -35.09 -9.89
N GLN A 391 8.34 -34.71 -10.03
CA GLN A 391 7.38 -35.49 -10.85
C GLN A 391 7.78 -35.58 -12.32
N ARG A 392 8.47 -34.56 -12.86
CA ARG A 392 9.02 -34.61 -14.23
C ARG A 392 10.18 -35.58 -14.37
N LEU A 393 11.01 -35.72 -13.32
CA LEU A 393 12.19 -36.57 -13.34
C LEU A 393 11.87 -38.02 -13.01
N GLU A 394 11.09 -38.23 -11.93
CA GLU A 394 10.82 -39.54 -11.34
C GLU A 394 9.45 -40.12 -11.75
N SER A 395 8.59 -39.33 -12.43
CA SER A 395 7.21 -39.72 -12.81
C SER A 395 6.32 -40.15 -11.64
N ARG A 396 6.68 -39.78 -10.40
CA ARG A 396 5.92 -39.97 -9.17
C ARG A 396 5.89 -38.71 -8.31
N GLU A 397 4.99 -38.63 -7.37
CA GLU A 397 5.00 -37.55 -6.38
C GLU A 397 6.09 -37.79 -5.30
N PRO A 398 6.75 -36.73 -4.81
CA PRO A 398 7.74 -36.86 -3.75
C PRO A 398 7.07 -37.16 -2.42
N SER A 399 7.71 -37.97 -1.58
CA SER A 399 7.27 -38.20 -0.20
C SER A 399 7.52 -36.95 0.67
N PRO A 400 6.81 -36.80 1.81
CA PRO A 400 7.05 -35.69 2.75
C PRO A 400 8.49 -35.66 3.27
N ASP A 401 9.15 -36.80 3.42
CA ASP A 401 10.52 -36.92 3.87
C ASP A 401 11.51 -36.40 2.80
N GLU A 402 11.30 -36.76 1.53
CA GLU A 402 12.10 -36.26 0.39
C GLU A 402 11.93 -34.72 0.24
N LEU A 403 10.71 -34.21 0.45
CA LEU A 403 10.46 -32.78 0.46
C LEU A 403 11.18 -32.07 1.61
N ALA A 404 11.20 -32.67 2.81
CA ALA A 404 11.87 -32.11 3.97
C ALA A 404 13.39 -32.05 3.78
N GLU A 405 13.99 -33.11 3.25
CA GLU A 405 15.42 -33.20 2.95
C GLU A 405 15.83 -32.11 1.95
N GLN A 406 15.09 -31.97 0.85
CA GLN A 406 15.39 -31.00 -0.20
C GLN A 406 15.17 -29.53 0.25
N LEU A 407 14.20 -29.29 1.11
CA LEU A 407 13.91 -27.95 1.62
C LEU A 407 14.77 -27.58 2.81
N GLY A 408 15.49 -28.53 3.40
CA GLY A 408 16.27 -28.34 4.65
C GLY A 408 15.38 -27.97 5.85
N THR A 409 14.18 -28.57 5.94
CA THR A 409 13.19 -28.28 6.98
C THR A 409 12.68 -29.56 7.62
N ASP A 410 12.09 -29.42 8.83
CA ASP A 410 11.52 -30.57 9.54
C ASP A 410 10.31 -31.14 8.80
N VAL A 411 10.13 -32.46 8.86
CA VAL A 411 9.01 -33.18 8.22
C VAL A 411 7.66 -32.68 8.74
N GLU A 412 7.55 -32.33 10.03
CA GLU A 412 6.34 -31.77 10.61
C GLU A 412 5.92 -30.44 9.96
N LYS A 413 6.91 -29.58 9.65
CA LYS A 413 6.66 -28.30 8.95
C LYS A 413 6.18 -28.54 7.52
N VAL A 414 6.69 -29.58 6.84
CA VAL A 414 6.23 -29.98 5.50
C VAL A 414 4.79 -30.48 5.57
N HIS A 415 4.43 -31.34 6.54
CA HIS A 415 3.06 -31.78 6.75
C HIS A 415 2.10 -30.63 7.03
N MET A 416 2.51 -29.68 7.88
CA MET A 416 1.72 -28.47 8.16
C MET A 416 1.55 -27.63 6.87
N ALA A 417 2.60 -27.44 6.08
CA ALA A 417 2.54 -26.71 4.83
C ALA A 417 1.62 -27.40 3.80
N LEU A 418 1.67 -28.72 3.66
CA LEU A 418 0.78 -29.50 2.79
C LEU A 418 -0.68 -29.38 3.23
N LYS A 419 -0.97 -29.44 4.52
CA LYS A 419 -2.33 -29.27 5.08
C LYS A 419 -2.85 -27.85 4.81
N THR A 420 -1.99 -26.84 5.00
CA THR A 420 -2.34 -25.43 4.82
C THR A 420 -2.41 -25.03 3.34
N ALA A 421 -1.74 -25.77 2.44
CA ALA A 421 -1.74 -25.52 1.00
C ALA A 421 -3.11 -25.76 0.35
N LYS A 422 -3.98 -26.56 0.97
CA LYS A 422 -5.33 -26.85 0.46
C LYS A 422 -6.18 -25.59 0.46
N ASP A 423 -6.89 -25.35 -0.65
CA ASP A 423 -7.84 -24.24 -0.75
C ASP A 423 -9.17 -24.62 -0.09
N ALA A 424 -9.90 -23.60 0.39
CA ALA A 424 -11.27 -23.80 0.90
C ALA A 424 -12.21 -24.18 -0.26
N ILE A 425 -13.09 -25.13 0.01
CA ILE A 425 -14.11 -25.59 -0.95
C ILE A 425 -15.40 -24.81 -0.64
N SER A 426 -16.14 -24.42 -1.68
CA SER A 426 -17.45 -23.78 -1.51
C SER A 426 -18.47 -24.73 -0.90
N LEU A 427 -19.25 -24.24 0.05
CA LEU A 427 -20.40 -24.99 0.59
C LEU A 427 -21.53 -25.19 -0.45
N ASP A 428 -21.59 -24.32 -1.46
CA ASP A 428 -22.53 -24.43 -2.57
C ASP A 428 -22.04 -25.37 -3.69
N ALA A 429 -20.91 -26.07 -3.46
CA ALA A 429 -20.44 -27.05 -4.44
C ALA A 429 -21.40 -28.24 -4.50
N PRO A 430 -21.91 -28.64 -5.71
CA PRO A 430 -22.76 -29.80 -5.85
C PRO A 430 -21.97 -31.09 -5.53
N VAL A 431 -22.62 -32.03 -4.87
CA VAL A 431 -22.04 -33.31 -4.48
C VAL A 431 -22.83 -34.41 -5.16
N GLY A 432 -22.18 -35.18 -6.05
CA GLY A 432 -22.80 -36.27 -6.81
C GLY A 432 -23.20 -35.91 -8.24
N ASP A 433 -23.79 -36.85 -8.97
CA ASP A 433 -24.12 -36.69 -10.39
C ASP A 433 -25.47 -35.97 -10.64
N GLU A 434 -26.29 -35.78 -9.59
CA GLU A 434 -27.68 -35.27 -9.73
C GLU A 434 -27.80 -33.76 -9.44
N GLU A 435 -26.73 -33.03 -9.22
CA GLU A 435 -26.65 -31.55 -8.97
C GLU A 435 -27.63 -30.99 -7.89
N ASP A 436 -28.53 -31.82 -7.32
CA ASP A 436 -29.59 -31.38 -6.41
C ASP A 436 -29.12 -31.23 -4.94
N THR A 437 -28.00 -31.87 -4.57
CA THR A 437 -27.43 -31.82 -3.21
C THR A 437 -26.16 -30.98 -3.14
N LEU A 438 -26.13 -30.06 -2.18
CA LEU A 438 -24.98 -29.19 -1.93
C LEU A 438 -24.11 -29.75 -0.80
N LEU A 439 -22.82 -29.37 -0.79
CA LEU A 439 -21.90 -29.75 0.29
C LEU A 439 -22.39 -29.25 1.66
N SER A 440 -23.09 -28.11 1.69
CA SER A 440 -23.71 -27.55 2.89
C SER A 440 -24.72 -28.49 3.57
N ASP A 441 -25.41 -29.36 2.79
CA ASP A 441 -26.43 -30.28 3.32
C ASP A 441 -25.81 -31.42 4.13
N PHE A 442 -24.51 -31.68 3.95
CA PHE A 442 -23.76 -32.70 4.69
C PHE A 442 -23.02 -32.16 5.92
N VAL A 443 -23.02 -30.83 6.13
CA VAL A 443 -22.31 -30.22 7.27
C VAL A 443 -23.26 -30.16 8.46
N GLU A 444 -22.96 -30.95 9.50
CA GLU A 444 -23.72 -31.01 10.75
C GLU A 444 -23.51 -29.74 11.60
N ASP A 445 -24.59 -29.23 12.18
CA ASP A 445 -24.53 -28.07 13.10
C ASP A 445 -24.20 -28.55 14.53
N HIS A 446 -22.98 -28.32 14.94
CA HIS A 446 -22.51 -28.59 16.32
C HIS A 446 -22.69 -27.39 17.26
N ALA A 447 -23.14 -26.23 16.77
CA ALA A 447 -23.27 -25.01 17.59
C ALA A 447 -24.59 -25.00 18.38
N HIS A 448 -25.63 -25.60 17.83
CA HIS A 448 -26.92 -25.71 18.50
C HIS A 448 -27.09 -27.11 19.11
N PRO A 449 -27.64 -27.22 20.34
CA PRO A 449 -27.93 -28.51 20.95
C PRO A 449 -29.03 -29.22 20.18
N ASP A 450 -28.89 -30.54 20.03
CA ASP A 450 -29.92 -31.37 19.45
C ASP A 450 -31.29 -31.16 20.15
N PRO A 451 -32.43 -31.15 19.43
CA PRO A 451 -33.77 -31.02 20.01
C PRO A 451 -34.02 -31.97 21.19
N GLN A 452 -33.49 -33.20 21.10
CA GLN A 452 -33.55 -34.16 22.19
C GLN A 452 -32.80 -33.69 23.43
N GLU A 453 -31.55 -33.25 23.28
CA GLU A 453 -30.72 -32.70 24.38
C GLU A 453 -31.33 -31.43 24.97
N ALA A 454 -31.86 -30.54 24.12
CA ALA A 454 -32.55 -29.36 24.58
C ALA A 454 -33.79 -29.68 25.42
N SER A 455 -34.59 -30.70 25.01
CA SER A 455 -35.75 -31.18 25.75
C SER A 455 -35.36 -31.79 27.10
N VAL A 456 -34.31 -32.62 27.11
CA VAL A 456 -33.76 -33.22 28.34
C VAL A 456 -33.25 -32.16 29.30
N THR A 457 -32.46 -31.20 28.78
CA THR A 457 -31.96 -30.07 29.57
C THR A 457 -33.07 -29.22 30.17
N GLN A 458 -34.14 -28.97 29.39
CA GLN A 458 -35.29 -28.21 29.85
C GLN A 458 -36.07 -29.00 30.93
N SER A 459 -36.20 -30.30 30.75
CA SER A 459 -36.86 -31.18 31.73
C SER A 459 -36.05 -31.26 33.02
N LEU A 460 -34.73 -31.38 32.92
CA LEU A 460 -33.81 -31.30 34.05
C LEU A 460 -33.94 -29.96 34.80
N LYS A 461 -33.96 -28.81 34.08
CA LYS A 461 -34.20 -27.51 34.69
C LYS A 461 -35.50 -27.46 35.48
N ARG A 462 -36.62 -27.95 34.91
CA ARG A 462 -37.91 -27.97 35.61
C ARG A 462 -37.88 -28.87 36.85
N CYS A 463 -37.29 -30.01 36.77
CA CYS A 463 -37.12 -30.94 37.87
C CYS A 463 -36.25 -30.30 38.98
N LEU A 464 -35.12 -29.68 38.60
CA LEU A 464 -34.23 -28.99 39.51
C LEU A 464 -34.96 -27.84 40.26
N CYS A 465 -35.74 -27.02 39.56
CA CYS A 465 -36.52 -25.96 40.18
C CYS A 465 -37.52 -26.51 41.21
N LYS A 466 -38.27 -27.59 40.89
CA LYS A 466 -39.19 -28.27 41.81
C LYS A 466 -38.48 -28.77 43.07
N VAL A 467 -37.33 -29.40 42.92
CA VAL A 467 -36.56 -29.91 44.03
C VAL A 467 -36.00 -28.78 44.88
N MET A 468 -35.56 -27.67 44.24
CA MET A 468 -35.11 -26.48 44.97
C MET A 468 -36.21 -25.75 45.74
N ASP A 469 -37.45 -25.76 45.27
CA ASP A 469 -38.59 -25.21 45.98
C ASP A 469 -38.88 -25.95 47.31
N SER A 470 -38.37 -27.16 47.48
CA SER A 470 -38.44 -27.91 48.74
C SER A 470 -37.42 -27.44 49.80
N LEU A 471 -36.50 -26.56 49.47
CA LEU A 471 -35.50 -25.95 50.36
C LEU A 471 -36.06 -24.65 51.01
N SER A 472 -35.40 -24.19 52.06
CA SER A 472 -35.72 -22.87 52.57
C SER A 472 -35.38 -21.78 51.53
N PRO A 473 -36.15 -20.63 51.49
CA PRO A 473 -35.91 -19.58 50.48
C PRO A 473 -34.46 -19.06 50.45
N ARG A 474 -33.80 -19.05 51.60
CA ARG A 474 -32.39 -18.64 51.70
C ARG A 474 -31.44 -19.66 51.10
N GLU A 475 -31.61 -20.95 51.37
CA GLU A 475 -30.81 -22.04 50.80
C GLU A 475 -30.98 -22.12 49.30
N ALA A 476 -32.23 -22.02 48.81
CA ALA A 476 -32.52 -22.01 47.36
C ALA A 476 -31.84 -20.83 46.64
N LYS A 477 -31.92 -19.63 47.20
CA LYS A 477 -31.31 -18.44 46.62
C LYS A 477 -29.79 -18.50 46.62
N VAL A 478 -29.17 -19.03 47.68
CA VAL A 478 -27.71 -19.23 47.72
C VAL A 478 -27.26 -20.22 46.61
N LEU A 479 -27.97 -21.35 46.44
CA LEU A 479 -27.63 -22.31 45.38
C LEU A 479 -27.89 -21.72 43.99
N ARG A 480 -28.99 -20.98 43.76
CA ARG A 480 -29.23 -20.32 42.45
C ARG A 480 -28.09 -19.37 42.06
N MET A 481 -27.63 -18.54 42.99
CA MET A 481 -26.53 -17.62 42.74
C MET A 481 -25.20 -18.34 42.57
N ARG A 482 -24.98 -19.36 43.40
CA ARG A 482 -23.70 -20.09 43.43
C ARG A 482 -23.43 -20.88 42.15
N TYR A 483 -24.48 -21.52 41.60
CA TYR A 483 -24.42 -22.37 40.42
C TYR A 483 -25.04 -21.72 39.17
N GLY A 484 -25.34 -20.44 39.18
CA GLY A 484 -25.89 -19.70 38.06
C GLY A 484 -27.27 -20.20 37.58
N ILE A 485 -28.03 -20.89 38.45
CA ILE A 485 -29.33 -21.43 38.06
C ILE A 485 -30.34 -20.27 37.96
N GLU A 486 -30.87 -20.03 36.75
CA GLU A 486 -31.76 -18.92 36.41
C GLU A 486 -31.12 -17.50 36.42
N VAL A 487 -29.86 -17.35 36.84
CA VAL A 487 -29.19 -16.02 36.96
C VAL A 487 -28.18 -15.80 35.81
N GLY A 488 -27.86 -16.86 35.05
CA GLY A 488 -27.00 -16.77 33.85
C GLY A 488 -25.48 -16.80 34.11
N CYS A 489 -25.01 -16.56 35.37
CA CYS A 489 -23.62 -16.67 35.76
C CYS A 489 -23.49 -17.20 37.19
N ASP A 490 -22.43 -17.94 37.47
CA ASP A 490 -22.07 -18.42 38.79
C ASP A 490 -21.36 -17.31 39.58
N HIS A 491 -21.66 -17.24 40.90
CA HIS A 491 -21.07 -16.25 41.79
C HIS A 491 -20.13 -16.92 42.78
N THR A 492 -19.10 -16.23 43.21
CA THR A 492 -18.17 -16.69 44.24
C THR A 492 -18.84 -16.68 45.62
N LEU A 493 -18.32 -17.50 46.57
CA LEU A 493 -18.82 -17.51 47.96
C LEU A 493 -18.77 -16.15 48.65
N GLU A 494 -17.85 -15.30 48.20
CA GLU A 494 -17.63 -13.96 48.74
C GLU A 494 -18.67 -12.97 48.20
N GLU A 495 -18.95 -12.97 46.94
CA GLU A 495 -20.02 -12.16 46.28
C GLU A 495 -21.39 -12.53 46.84
N VAL A 496 -21.69 -13.82 46.95
CA VAL A 496 -22.93 -14.28 47.60
C VAL A 496 -22.96 -13.85 49.06
N GLY A 497 -21.85 -13.91 49.81
CA GLY A 497 -21.73 -13.40 51.16
C GLY A 497 -22.06 -11.91 51.29
N GLN A 498 -21.55 -11.11 50.37
CA GLN A 498 -21.86 -9.67 50.31
C GLN A 498 -23.36 -9.40 50.06
N CYS A 499 -23.99 -10.14 49.11
CA CYS A 499 -25.43 -10.02 48.82
C CYS A 499 -26.32 -10.34 50.02
N PHE A 500 -25.90 -11.29 50.88
CA PHE A 500 -26.67 -11.70 52.06
C PHE A 500 -26.17 -11.05 53.36
N SER A 501 -25.17 -10.17 53.32
CA SER A 501 -24.53 -9.54 54.49
C SER A 501 -24.05 -10.54 55.53
N VAL A 502 -23.44 -11.65 55.09
CA VAL A 502 -22.88 -12.73 55.92
C VAL A 502 -21.48 -13.12 55.46
N THR A 503 -20.73 -13.76 56.36
CA THR A 503 -19.35 -14.20 56.06
C THR A 503 -19.33 -15.31 55.03
N ARG A 504 -18.25 -15.38 54.23
CA ARG A 504 -17.96 -16.44 53.25
C ARG A 504 -18.15 -17.84 53.83
N GLU A 505 -17.69 -18.08 55.06
CA GLU A 505 -17.79 -19.39 55.73
C GLU A 505 -19.25 -19.75 56.06
N ARG A 506 -20.07 -18.74 56.37
CA ARG A 506 -21.51 -18.95 56.59
C ARG A 506 -22.25 -19.35 55.33
N ILE A 507 -21.89 -18.77 54.18
CA ILE A 507 -22.45 -19.19 52.88
C ILE A 507 -22.03 -20.61 52.57
N ARG A 508 -20.73 -21.02 52.82
CA ARG A 508 -20.24 -22.38 52.62
C ARG A 508 -21.03 -23.38 53.46
N GLN A 509 -21.34 -23.04 54.74
CA GLN A 509 -22.16 -23.88 55.59
C GLN A 509 -23.57 -24.05 55.09
N ILE A 510 -24.22 -22.96 54.62
CA ILE A 510 -25.57 -22.97 54.05
C ILE A 510 -25.59 -23.83 52.78
N GLU A 511 -24.61 -23.67 51.87
CA GLU A 511 -24.40 -24.49 50.68
C GLU A 511 -24.30 -25.96 51.02
N ALA A 512 -23.40 -26.31 51.93
CA ALA A 512 -23.19 -27.72 52.37
C ALA A 512 -24.45 -28.33 52.96
N GLN A 513 -25.22 -27.55 53.80
CA GLN A 513 -26.50 -28.02 54.35
C GLN A 513 -27.54 -28.21 53.25
N ALA A 514 -27.64 -27.29 52.31
CA ALA A 514 -28.59 -27.34 51.21
C ALA A 514 -28.28 -28.58 50.31
N ILE A 515 -27.02 -28.81 49.95
CA ILE A 515 -26.62 -29.98 49.17
C ILE A 515 -26.90 -31.28 49.94
N LYS A 516 -26.64 -31.31 51.25
CA LYS A 516 -26.96 -32.49 52.08
C LYS A 516 -28.46 -32.80 52.10
N LYS A 517 -29.32 -31.76 52.17
CA LYS A 517 -30.78 -31.91 52.07
C LYS A 517 -31.22 -32.41 50.71
N LEU A 518 -30.57 -31.97 49.58
CA LEU A 518 -30.86 -32.39 48.21
C LEU A 518 -30.44 -33.86 47.96
N ARG A 519 -29.38 -34.33 48.62
CA ARG A 519 -28.91 -35.75 48.54
C ARG A 519 -29.84 -36.74 49.20
N HIS A 520 -30.85 -36.30 49.96
CA HIS A 520 -31.79 -37.22 50.63
C HIS A 520 -32.57 -38.00 49.55
N PRO A 521 -32.77 -39.35 49.71
CA PRO A 521 -33.36 -40.22 48.71
C PRO A 521 -34.75 -39.77 48.19
N THR A 522 -35.55 -39.11 49.05
CA THR A 522 -36.88 -38.59 48.65
C THR A 522 -36.81 -37.44 47.64
N ARG A 523 -35.68 -36.73 47.56
CA ARG A 523 -35.47 -35.58 46.66
C ARG A 523 -34.54 -35.91 45.49
N SER A 524 -33.56 -36.77 45.75
CA SER A 524 -32.59 -37.14 44.69
C SER A 524 -33.19 -38.14 43.69
N ARG A 525 -34.27 -38.88 44.04
CA ARG A 525 -34.88 -39.87 43.16
C ARG A 525 -35.39 -39.30 41.82
N GLU A 526 -35.92 -38.08 41.82
CA GLU A 526 -36.36 -37.42 40.60
C GLU A 526 -35.20 -36.97 39.74
N LEU A 527 -34.07 -36.60 40.35
CA LEU A 527 -32.88 -36.15 39.63
C LEU A 527 -32.03 -37.33 39.13
N SER A 528 -32.13 -38.52 39.77
CA SER A 528 -31.37 -39.72 39.37
C SER A 528 -31.74 -40.22 37.97
N THR A 529 -32.94 -39.92 37.47
CA THR A 529 -33.37 -40.28 36.12
C THR A 529 -32.62 -39.55 35.01
N PHE A 530 -31.95 -38.41 35.36
CA PHE A 530 -31.14 -37.63 34.43
C PHE A 530 -29.64 -37.89 34.56
N MET A 531 -29.24 -38.75 35.54
CA MET A 531 -27.87 -39.22 35.71
C MET A 531 -27.77 -40.59 35.03
N THR A 532 -27.98 -40.67 33.73
CA THR A 532 -27.59 -41.82 32.93
C THR A 532 -26.13 -41.69 32.57
N ASP A 533 -25.37 -42.72 32.80
CA ASP A 533 -23.90 -42.87 32.63
C ASP A 533 -23.37 -42.45 31.29
#